data_b89f29069a43977ec7859bd8fd4f56ef
#
_entry.id   b89f29069a43977ec7859bd8fd4f56ef
#
_cell.length_a   1.000
_cell.length_b   1.000
_cell.length_c   1.000
_cell.angle_alpha   90.00
_cell.angle_beta   90.00
_cell.angle_gamma   90.00
#
_symmetry.space_group_name_H-M   'P 1'
#
loop_
_entity.id
_entity.type
_entity.pdbx_description
1 polymer ?
#
loop_
_entity_poly.entity_id
_entity_poly.type
_entity_poly.pdbx_seq_one_letter_code
_entity_poly.pdbx_strand_id
1 'polypeptide(L)'
;MGMTMSQKVLAAHAGLKEVKAGQLIEAKLDLVLGNDITSPVAINVFEGCQANSVFDNTKVAMVMDHFTPNKDIKAAAQCQQVRQFADKYDIKNYFDVGEMGIEHALLPEKGLVGPGSLVIGADSHTCTYGALGAFSTGVGSTDMAAGMISGKTWFKVPAAIKFNLVGELPKWVSGKDVILHIIGEIGVDGALYKSMEFTGEGVKSLSMDDRLCIANMAIEAGAKNGIFPVDDITREYIKDRFQGEPVEFSADDDAVYDEEYTIDLSKLRPTVAFPHLPENTRTVDEIGDTEVKIDQAVIGSCTNGRISDLRAAAEVLKGKHIAKGVRCIVIPGTQNIWLQAMHEGLFDIFIQAGAVVSTPTCGPCLGGHMGILAKGEKAVSTTNRNFVGRMGHVESEVYLASPAVAAASAITGKISAPEEVL
;
A
#
# COMPACT_ATOMS: atom_id res chain seq x y z
N MET A 1 22.45 1.30 24.42
CA MET A 1 20.99 1.19 24.27
C MET A 1 20.78 0.65 22.87
N GLY A 2 20.11 -0.48 22.76
CA GLY A 2 19.92 -1.13 21.47
C GLY A 2 19.05 -0.32 20.52
N MET A 3 19.26 -0.53 19.24
CA MET A 3 18.50 0.14 18.16
C MET A 3 17.42 -0.76 17.59
N THR A 4 16.30 -0.17 17.23
CA THR A 4 15.24 -0.81 16.46
C THR A 4 15.66 -1.00 14.99
N MET A 5 14.92 -1.78 14.20
CA MET A 5 15.23 -1.96 12.77
C MET A 5 15.28 -0.63 12.03
N SER A 6 14.27 0.22 12.23
CA SER A 6 14.20 1.52 11.57
C SER A 6 15.36 2.44 11.95
N GLN A 7 15.78 2.43 13.21
CA GLN A 7 16.95 3.18 13.65
C GLN A 7 18.24 2.70 12.98
N LYS A 8 18.40 1.39 12.79
CA LYS A 8 19.60 0.83 12.12
C LYS A 8 19.67 1.22 10.65
N VAL A 9 18.57 1.15 9.92
CA VAL A 9 18.54 1.62 8.53
C VAL A 9 18.89 3.10 8.44
N LEU A 10 18.29 3.95 9.29
CA LEU A 10 18.55 5.39 9.31
C LEU A 10 19.99 5.71 9.72
N ALA A 11 20.55 5.01 10.71
CA ALA A 11 21.96 5.20 11.14
C ALA A 11 22.93 4.89 10.00
N ALA A 12 22.72 3.78 9.29
CA ALA A 12 23.57 3.37 8.16
C ALA A 12 23.58 4.43 7.06
N HIS A 13 22.41 4.97 6.70
CA HIS A 13 22.29 5.99 5.65
C HIS A 13 22.77 7.39 6.07
N ALA A 14 22.78 7.66 7.38
CA ALA A 14 23.38 8.88 7.93
C ALA A 14 24.90 8.74 8.14
N GLY A 15 25.50 7.56 7.96
CA GLY A 15 26.90 7.30 8.24
C GLY A 15 27.22 7.37 9.73
N LEU A 16 26.24 7.10 10.59
CA LEU A 16 26.36 7.12 12.06
C LEU A 16 26.40 5.69 12.60
N LYS A 17 27.11 5.50 13.72
CA LYS A 17 27.16 4.22 14.42
C LYS A 17 25.85 3.90 15.13
N GLU A 18 25.21 4.92 15.68
CA GLU A 18 23.93 4.83 16.40
C GLU A 18 23.11 6.10 16.21
N VAL A 19 21.80 5.96 16.30
CA VAL A 19 20.83 7.07 16.36
C VAL A 19 19.82 6.82 17.46
N LYS A 20 19.15 7.88 17.90
CA LYS A 20 18.11 7.80 18.95
C LYS A 20 16.81 8.44 18.47
N ALA A 21 15.69 7.95 18.97
CA ALA A 21 14.39 8.55 18.72
C ALA A 21 14.42 10.07 19.04
N GLY A 22 13.85 10.86 18.15
CA GLY A 22 13.83 12.32 18.24
C GLY A 22 15.08 13.02 17.70
N GLN A 23 16.17 12.31 17.40
CA GLN A 23 17.39 12.88 16.83
C GLN A 23 17.13 13.36 15.39
N LEU A 24 17.62 14.56 15.06
CA LEU A 24 17.65 15.05 13.68
C LEU A 24 18.92 14.55 12.98
N ILE A 25 18.74 13.95 11.82
CA ILE A 25 19.84 13.43 10.99
C ILE A 25 19.63 13.85 9.53
N GLU A 26 20.71 13.91 8.76
CA GLU A 26 20.68 13.90 7.31
C GLU A 26 21.08 12.51 6.82
N ALA A 27 20.31 11.92 5.90
CA ALA A 27 20.55 10.59 5.40
C ALA A 27 20.53 10.54 3.87
N LYS A 28 21.37 9.69 3.27
CA LYS A 28 21.44 9.43 1.83
C LYS A 28 20.24 8.58 1.40
N LEU A 29 19.70 8.88 0.24
CA LEU A 29 18.56 8.18 -0.33
C LEU A 29 18.99 7.13 -1.37
N ASP A 30 18.33 5.99 -1.36
CA ASP A 30 18.49 4.96 -2.39
C ASP A 30 17.50 5.13 -3.52
N LEU A 31 16.29 5.64 -3.22
CA LEU A 31 15.27 5.90 -4.22
C LEU A 31 14.40 7.09 -3.82
N VAL A 32 14.04 7.90 -4.84
CA VAL A 32 13.03 8.95 -4.73
C VAL A 32 11.91 8.64 -5.70
N LEU A 33 10.67 8.54 -5.19
CA LEU A 33 9.48 8.14 -5.93
C LEU A 33 8.50 9.30 -6.11
N GLY A 34 7.89 9.39 -7.29
CA GLY A 34 6.73 10.23 -7.56
C GLY A 34 5.79 9.65 -8.60
N ASN A 35 4.56 10.13 -8.61
CA ASN A 35 3.51 9.70 -9.51
C ASN A 35 2.95 10.86 -10.35
N ASP A 36 1.98 10.59 -11.20
CA ASP A 36 1.37 11.59 -12.11
C ASP A 36 0.61 12.72 -11.41
N ILE A 37 0.32 12.60 -10.09
CA ILE A 37 -0.29 13.69 -9.30
C ILE A 37 0.78 14.56 -8.65
N THR A 38 1.78 13.95 -8.05
CA THR A 38 2.74 14.61 -7.16
C THR A 38 4.01 15.05 -7.87
N SER A 39 4.45 14.32 -8.90
CA SER A 39 5.62 14.68 -9.68
C SER A 39 5.52 16.03 -10.37
N PRO A 40 4.38 16.44 -10.96
CA PRO A 40 4.29 17.78 -11.57
C PRO A 40 4.59 18.91 -10.57
N VAL A 41 4.16 18.79 -9.32
CA VAL A 41 4.44 19.77 -8.27
C VAL A 41 5.92 19.74 -7.89
N ALA A 42 6.51 18.56 -7.74
CA ALA A 42 7.94 18.40 -7.44
C ALA A 42 8.82 18.93 -8.59
N ILE A 43 8.43 18.68 -9.85
CA ILE A 43 9.13 19.19 -11.04
C ILE A 43 9.15 20.72 -11.05
N ASN A 44 8.03 21.36 -10.77
CA ASN A 44 7.98 22.83 -10.70
C ASN A 44 8.92 23.39 -9.63
N VAL A 45 9.02 22.74 -8.47
CA VAL A 45 9.98 23.11 -7.41
C VAL A 45 11.41 22.88 -7.86
N PHE A 46 11.69 21.73 -8.46
CA PHE A 46 13.01 21.35 -8.98
C PHE A 46 13.51 22.38 -10.01
N GLU A 47 12.67 22.75 -10.97
CA GLU A 47 13.00 23.76 -12.00
C GLU A 47 13.15 25.15 -11.39
N GLY A 48 12.32 25.51 -10.41
CA GLY A 48 12.44 26.76 -9.65
C GLY A 48 13.76 26.90 -8.89
N CYS A 49 14.34 25.78 -8.47
CA CYS A 49 15.68 25.74 -7.87
C CYS A 49 16.83 25.86 -8.90
N GLN A 50 16.53 25.93 -10.19
CA GLN A 50 17.52 25.96 -11.26
C GLN A 50 18.51 24.78 -11.24
N ALA A 51 18.07 23.61 -10.81
CA ALA A 51 18.89 22.40 -10.77
C ALA A 51 19.20 21.93 -12.21
N ASN A 52 20.45 21.59 -12.47
CA ASN A 52 20.91 21.18 -13.80
C ASN A 52 20.77 19.67 -14.05
N SER A 53 20.66 18.88 -12.99
CA SER A 53 20.53 17.43 -13.06
C SER A 53 19.87 16.88 -11.79
N VAL A 54 19.28 15.70 -11.85
CA VAL A 54 18.99 14.90 -10.69
C VAL A 54 20.27 14.33 -10.10
N PHE A 55 20.25 13.96 -8.81
CA PHE A 55 21.45 13.43 -8.15
C PHE A 55 21.94 12.10 -8.78
N ASP A 56 21.01 11.27 -9.20
CA ASP A 56 21.25 9.99 -9.86
C ASP A 56 19.98 9.58 -10.62
N ASN A 57 20.06 9.47 -11.93
CA ASN A 57 18.90 9.15 -12.79
C ASN A 57 18.44 7.69 -12.69
N THR A 58 19.21 6.81 -12.05
CA THR A 58 18.84 5.43 -11.73
C THR A 58 18.14 5.32 -10.37
N LYS A 59 18.16 6.37 -9.55
CA LYS A 59 17.59 6.43 -8.21
C LYS A 59 16.38 7.36 -8.10
N VAL A 60 15.80 7.73 -9.21
CA VAL A 60 14.51 8.42 -9.30
C VAL A 60 13.54 7.53 -10.04
N ALA A 61 12.37 7.28 -9.46
CA ALA A 61 11.28 6.54 -10.10
C ALA A 61 10.08 7.46 -10.30
N MET A 62 9.48 7.40 -11.49
CA MET A 62 8.26 8.13 -11.84
C MET A 62 7.26 7.17 -12.43
N VAL A 63 6.09 7.05 -11.78
CA VAL A 63 5.07 6.07 -12.12
C VAL A 63 3.76 6.77 -12.48
N MET A 64 3.27 6.52 -13.69
CA MET A 64 2.00 7.07 -14.17
C MET A 64 0.88 6.09 -13.88
N ASP A 65 0.24 6.18 -12.70
CA ASP A 65 -0.69 5.17 -12.20
C ASP A 65 -2.02 5.70 -11.64
N HIS A 66 -2.11 7.00 -11.31
CA HIS A 66 -3.32 7.53 -10.68
C HIS A 66 -4.40 7.94 -11.68
N PHE A 67 -4.00 8.59 -12.77
CA PHE A 67 -4.91 9.08 -13.82
C PHE A 67 -4.67 8.44 -15.18
N THR A 68 -3.99 7.32 -15.19
CA THR A 68 -3.57 6.60 -16.40
C THR A 68 -4.38 5.30 -16.56
N PRO A 69 -4.89 4.96 -17.76
CA PRO A 69 -4.93 5.81 -18.97
C PRO A 69 -5.64 7.14 -18.71
N ASN A 70 -5.17 8.22 -19.33
CA ASN A 70 -5.56 9.58 -18.94
C ASN A 70 -7.07 9.79 -18.96
N LYS A 71 -7.65 10.20 -17.84
CA LYS A 71 -9.10 10.40 -17.65
C LYS A 71 -9.64 11.68 -18.28
N ASP A 72 -8.80 12.69 -18.45
CA ASP A 72 -9.15 14.00 -19.01
C ASP A 72 -7.89 14.75 -19.54
N ILE A 73 -8.11 15.91 -20.14
CA ILE A 73 -7.05 16.76 -20.72
C ILE A 73 -6.03 17.21 -19.66
N LYS A 74 -6.49 17.51 -18.44
CA LYS A 74 -5.61 17.95 -17.36
C LYS A 74 -4.67 16.81 -16.92
N ALA A 75 -5.20 15.60 -16.76
CA ALA A 75 -4.40 14.41 -16.46
C ALA A 75 -3.38 14.13 -17.57
N ALA A 76 -3.80 14.24 -18.84
CA ALA A 76 -2.89 14.08 -19.97
C ALA A 76 -1.74 15.10 -19.96
N ALA A 77 -2.02 16.35 -19.63
CA ALA A 77 -0.99 17.39 -19.51
C ALA A 77 -0.02 17.13 -18.34
N GLN A 78 -0.53 16.63 -17.19
CA GLN A 78 0.31 16.22 -16.06
C GLN A 78 1.27 15.07 -16.43
N CYS A 79 0.75 14.01 -17.04
CA CYS A 79 1.58 12.90 -17.51
C CYS A 79 2.60 13.35 -18.59
N GLN A 80 2.20 14.27 -19.48
CA GLN A 80 3.12 14.84 -20.47
C GLN A 80 4.27 15.60 -19.81
N GLN A 81 4.00 16.41 -18.78
CA GLN A 81 5.05 17.12 -18.04
C GLN A 81 6.05 16.16 -17.39
N VAL A 82 5.55 15.09 -16.75
CA VAL A 82 6.42 14.09 -16.12
C VAL A 82 7.25 13.35 -17.18
N ARG A 83 6.66 12.97 -18.29
CA ARG A 83 7.38 12.33 -19.42
C ARG A 83 8.49 13.22 -19.96
N GLN A 84 8.19 14.49 -20.22
CA GLN A 84 9.19 15.45 -20.70
C GLN A 84 10.34 15.64 -19.69
N PHE A 85 10.04 15.63 -18.40
CA PHE A 85 11.06 15.69 -17.36
C PHE A 85 11.92 14.41 -17.35
N ALA A 86 11.28 13.24 -17.44
CA ALA A 86 11.98 11.96 -17.50
C ALA A 86 12.91 11.89 -18.71
N ASP A 87 12.44 12.30 -19.89
CA ASP A 87 13.25 12.37 -21.11
C ASP A 87 14.42 13.36 -20.96
N LYS A 88 14.16 14.56 -20.44
CA LYS A 88 15.17 15.64 -20.28
C LYS A 88 16.32 15.24 -19.36
N TYR A 89 16.03 14.50 -18.29
CA TYR A 89 17.01 14.10 -17.29
C TYR A 89 17.39 12.62 -17.37
N ASP A 90 16.97 11.93 -18.43
CA ASP A 90 17.28 10.51 -18.72
C ASP A 90 16.92 9.58 -17.54
N ILE A 91 15.75 9.83 -16.90
CA ILE A 91 15.27 9.02 -15.78
C ILE A 91 15.06 7.58 -16.22
N LYS A 92 15.79 6.65 -15.62
CA LYS A 92 15.76 5.23 -16.04
C LYS A 92 14.50 4.49 -15.58
N ASN A 93 13.93 4.91 -14.47
CA ASN A 93 12.76 4.26 -13.86
C ASN A 93 11.50 5.12 -14.12
N TYR A 94 11.14 5.27 -15.38
CA TYR A 94 9.90 5.89 -15.81
C TYR A 94 8.93 4.84 -16.31
N PHE A 95 7.73 4.78 -15.75
CA PHE A 95 6.71 3.77 -16.06
C PHE A 95 5.38 4.43 -16.44
N ASP A 96 4.89 4.11 -17.64
CA ASP A 96 3.66 4.64 -18.23
C ASP A 96 2.88 3.49 -18.90
N VAL A 97 1.87 3.81 -19.70
CA VAL A 97 1.10 2.82 -20.48
C VAL A 97 2.03 1.89 -21.27
N GLY A 98 1.84 0.59 -21.10
CA GLY A 98 2.72 -0.46 -21.65
C GLY A 98 3.57 -1.16 -20.59
N GLU A 99 3.92 -0.45 -19.50
CA GLU A 99 4.60 -1.00 -18.32
C GLU A 99 3.90 -0.58 -17.03
N MET A 100 2.57 -0.49 -17.07
CA MET A 100 1.74 0.04 -16.00
C MET A 100 1.75 -0.82 -14.75
N GLY A 101 1.67 -0.15 -13.62
CA GLY A 101 1.39 -0.74 -12.32
C GLY A 101 1.18 0.36 -11.29
N ILE A 102 0.39 0.06 -10.26
CA ILE A 102 0.27 0.94 -9.11
C ILE A 102 1.63 0.98 -8.41
N GLU A 103 2.20 2.15 -8.20
CA GLU A 103 3.58 2.36 -7.78
C GLU A 103 4.04 1.45 -6.62
N HIS A 104 3.19 1.26 -5.61
CA HIS A 104 3.53 0.42 -4.44
C HIS A 104 3.39 -1.09 -4.67
N ALA A 105 2.86 -1.52 -5.81
CA ALA A 105 2.94 -2.89 -6.29
C ALA A 105 4.05 -3.05 -7.33
N LEU A 106 4.24 -2.03 -8.18
CA LEU A 106 5.17 -2.07 -9.29
C LEU A 106 6.64 -2.02 -8.84
N LEU A 107 7.01 -1.12 -7.92
CA LEU A 107 8.41 -0.97 -7.52
C LEU A 107 8.99 -2.22 -6.85
N PRO A 108 8.29 -2.91 -5.94
CA PRO A 108 8.71 -4.21 -5.45
C PRO A 108 8.84 -5.27 -6.55
N GLU A 109 7.88 -5.30 -7.49
CA GLU A 109 7.91 -6.24 -8.62
C GLU A 109 9.10 -6.00 -9.55
N LYS A 110 9.44 -4.73 -9.80
CA LYS A 110 10.60 -4.33 -10.62
C LYS A 110 11.94 -4.45 -9.88
N GLY A 111 11.92 -4.78 -8.58
CA GLY A 111 13.12 -4.93 -7.78
C GLY A 111 13.89 -3.64 -7.52
N LEU A 112 13.20 -2.50 -7.53
CA LEU A 112 13.81 -1.19 -7.27
C LEU A 112 13.99 -0.90 -5.79
N VAL A 113 13.35 -1.68 -4.93
CA VAL A 113 13.41 -1.56 -3.46
C VAL A 113 13.64 -2.93 -2.84
N GLY A 114 14.49 -3.00 -1.84
CA GLY A 114 14.80 -4.23 -1.12
C GLY A 114 15.31 -3.96 0.30
N PRO A 115 15.79 -5.01 0.97
CA PRO A 115 16.25 -4.94 2.36
C PRO A 115 17.29 -3.84 2.58
N GLY A 116 17.07 -3.05 3.63
CA GLY A 116 17.99 -1.99 4.04
C GLY A 116 17.91 -0.70 3.21
N SER A 117 17.10 -0.64 2.16
CA SER A 117 16.92 0.58 1.35
C SER A 117 16.32 1.72 2.17
N LEU A 118 16.72 2.96 1.87
CA LEU A 118 16.09 4.19 2.36
C LEU A 118 15.38 4.90 1.22
N VAL A 119 14.03 4.92 1.27
CA VAL A 119 13.17 5.41 0.20
C VAL A 119 12.27 6.55 0.67
N ILE A 120 12.19 7.62 -0.11
CA ILE A 120 11.14 8.62 0.05
C ILE A 120 10.26 8.67 -1.20
N GLY A 121 8.99 8.95 -1.00
CA GLY A 121 8.06 9.15 -2.11
C GLY A 121 7.08 10.27 -1.82
N ALA A 122 6.66 10.98 -2.85
CA ALA A 122 5.61 11.99 -2.69
C ALA A 122 4.21 11.34 -2.68
N ASP A 123 4.11 10.15 -2.12
CA ASP A 123 2.87 9.45 -1.80
C ASP A 123 2.91 8.92 -0.37
N SER A 124 1.78 9.02 0.34
CA SER A 124 1.71 8.63 1.75
C SER A 124 1.91 7.13 1.97
N HIS A 125 1.55 6.26 1.00
CA HIS A 125 1.71 4.81 1.10
C HIS A 125 3.12 4.31 0.69
N THR A 126 4.08 5.21 0.51
CA THR A 126 5.50 4.84 0.32
C THR A 126 6.03 3.94 1.46
N CYS A 127 5.40 3.97 2.64
CA CYS A 127 5.71 3.06 3.76
C CYS A 127 5.57 1.57 3.41
N THR A 128 4.90 1.20 2.32
CA THR A 128 4.70 -0.17 1.84
C THR A 128 5.99 -0.99 1.79
N TYR A 129 7.11 -0.39 1.43
CA TYR A 129 8.36 -1.11 1.19
C TYR A 129 9.05 -1.58 2.48
N GLY A 130 8.56 -1.15 3.64
CA GLY A 130 8.98 -1.72 4.92
C GLY A 130 8.67 -3.21 5.06
N ALA A 131 7.73 -3.74 4.28
CA ALA A 131 7.50 -5.18 4.14
C ALA A 131 8.73 -5.96 3.66
N LEU A 132 9.64 -5.29 2.93
CA LEU A 132 10.89 -5.85 2.44
C LEU A 132 12.09 -5.55 3.37
N GLY A 133 11.86 -4.99 4.55
CA GLY A 133 12.94 -4.57 5.46
C GLY A 133 13.60 -3.23 5.08
N ALA A 134 12.93 -2.40 4.28
CA ALA A 134 13.36 -1.03 3.96
C ALA A 134 12.81 -0.02 4.98
N PHE A 135 13.51 1.09 5.20
CA PHE A 135 12.85 2.28 5.76
C PHE A 135 12.33 3.14 4.61
N SER A 136 11.04 3.23 4.50
CA SER A 136 10.38 3.95 3.41
C SER A 136 9.24 4.81 3.96
N THR A 137 9.12 6.05 3.49
CA THR A 137 8.13 6.99 4.04
C THR A 137 7.66 8.01 3.03
N GLY A 138 6.41 8.43 3.18
CA GLY A 138 5.82 9.51 2.42
C GLY A 138 6.36 10.88 2.86
N VAL A 139 6.59 11.75 1.87
CA VAL A 139 7.04 13.15 2.06
C VAL A 139 6.24 14.08 1.16
N GLY A 140 6.35 15.40 1.37
CA GLY A 140 5.77 16.39 0.47
C GLY A 140 6.50 16.49 -0.87
N SER A 141 5.82 16.99 -1.90
CA SER A 141 6.43 17.18 -3.23
C SER A 141 7.65 18.09 -3.21
N THR A 142 7.73 19.03 -2.26
CA THR A 142 8.90 19.90 -2.07
C THR A 142 10.11 19.11 -1.56
N ASP A 143 9.89 18.21 -0.59
CA ASP A 143 10.95 17.33 -0.07
C ASP A 143 11.38 16.29 -1.12
N MET A 144 10.44 15.80 -1.94
CA MET A 144 10.76 14.99 -3.11
C MET A 144 11.70 15.73 -4.06
N ALA A 145 11.39 16.99 -4.40
CA ALA A 145 12.25 17.81 -5.28
C ALA A 145 13.66 17.99 -4.68
N ALA A 146 13.74 18.29 -3.39
CA ALA A 146 15.02 18.42 -2.68
C ALA A 146 15.81 17.10 -2.69
N GLY A 147 15.12 15.97 -2.50
CA GLY A 147 15.68 14.62 -2.61
C GLY A 147 16.20 14.32 -4.01
N MET A 148 15.46 14.67 -5.08
CA MET A 148 15.91 14.50 -6.46
C MET A 148 17.15 15.34 -6.79
N ILE A 149 17.30 16.51 -6.18
CA ILE A 149 18.47 17.40 -6.39
C ILE A 149 19.69 16.89 -5.63
N SER A 150 19.54 16.55 -4.35
CA SER A 150 20.65 16.35 -3.41
C SER A 150 21.01 14.88 -3.16
N GLY A 151 20.09 13.95 -3.44
CA GLY A 151 20.23 12.55 -3.04
C GLY A 151 20.19 12.32 -1.53
N LYS A 152 19.67 13.29 -0.78
CA LYS A 152 19.62 13.27 0.69
C LYS A 152 18.35 13.96 1.18
N THR A 153 17.97 13.62 2.40
CA THR A 153 16.95 14.39 3.13
C THR A 153 17.21 14.31 4.63
N TRP A 154 16.58 15.21 5.37
CA TRP A 154 16.61 15.16 6.82
C TRP A 154 15.50 14.27 7.37
N PHE A 155 15.77 13.63 8.49
CA PHE A 155 14.79 12.88 9.26
C PHE A 155 14.87 13.26 10.74
N LYS A 156 13.72 13.37 11.39
CA LYS A 156 13.65 13.17 12.83
C LYS A 156 13.48 11.65 13.03
N VAL A 157 14.44 11.00 13.63
CA VAL A 157 14.39 9.54 13.87
C VAL A 157 13.10 9.20 14.64
N PRO A 158 12.22 8.34 14.11
CA PRO A 158 11.00 7.98 14.82
C PRO A 158 11.29 7.10 16.03
N ALA A 159 10.46 7.20 17.05
CA ALA A 159 10.29 6.13 18.03
C ALA A 159 9.62 4.92 17.36
N ALA A 160 9.56 3.78 18.03
CA ALA A 160 8.94 2.58 17.48
C ALA A 160 7.91 1.96 18.42
N ILE A 161 6.90 1.35 17.81
CA ILE A 161 5.96 0.44 18.47
C ILE A 161 6.25 -0.96 17.94
N LYS A 162 6.29 -1.94 18.84
CA LYS A 162 6.50 -3.34 18.49
C LYS A 162 5.18 -4.09 18.49
N PHE A 163 4.91 -4.78 17.38
CA PHE A 163 3.80 -5.71 17.22
C PHE A 163 4.34 -7.14 17.17
N ASN A 164 4.19 -7.88 18.24
CA ASN A 164 4.55 -9.28 18.34
C ASN A 164 3.39 -10.14 17.80
N LEU A 165 3.53 -10.69 16.60
CA LEU A 165 2.54 -11.53 15.96
C LEU A 165 2.77 -12.98 16.36
N VAL A 166 1.72 -13.66 16.82
CA VAL A 166 1.75 -15.08 17.21
C VAL A 166 0.63 -15.85 16.50
N GLY A 167 0.80 -17.17 16.35
CA GLY A 167 -0.17 -18.02 15.66
C GLY A 167 -0.18 -17.82 14.13
N GLU A 168 -1.22 -18.37 13.49
CA GLU A 168 -1.39 -18.38 12.03
C GLU A 168 -2.77 -17.83 11.65
N LEU A 169 -2.87 -17.23 10.46
CA LEU A 169 -4.14 -16.68 9.97
C LEU A 169 -5.18 -17.78 9.71
N PRO A 170 -6.42 -17.61 10.20
CA PRO A 170 -7.53 -18.48 9.82
C PRO A 170 -7.88 -18.31 8.34
N LYS A 171 -8.64 -19.27 7.80
CA LYS A 171 -9.19 -19.14 6.45
C LYS A 171 -10.01 -17.84 6.32
N TRP A 172 -9.89 -17.16 5.19
CA TRP A 172 -10.54 -15.89 4.84
C TRP A 172 -10.04 -14.65 5.60
N VAL A 173 -9.07 -14.80 6.50
CA VAL A 173 -8.36 -13.68 7.13
C VAL A 173 -7.06 -13.44 6.38
N SER A 174 -6.73 -12.20 6.12
CA SER A 174 -5.57 -11.76 5.34
C SER A 174 -4.81 -10.64 6.05
N GLY A 175 -3.71 -10.18 5.48
CA GLY A 175 -2.97 -9.01 5.98
C GLY A 175 -3.85 -7.76 6.11
N LYS A 176 -4.90 -7.63 5.28
CA LYS A 176 -5.88 -6.54 5.42
C LYS A 176 -6.61 -6.59 6.75
N ASP A 177 -7.04 -7.76 7.16
CA ASP A 177 -7.78 -7.95 8.43
C ASP A 177 -6.85 -7.70 9.62
N VAL A 178 -5.57 -8.12 9.52
CA VAL A 178 -4.54 -7.86 10.53
C VAL A 178 -4.35 -6.36 10.75
N ILE A 179 -4.13 -5.60 9.69
CA ILE A 179 -3.87 -4.16 9.85
C ILE A 179 -5.12 -3.38 10.24
N LEU A 180 -6.32 -3.78 9.77
CA LEU A 180 -7.56 -3.18 10.21
C LEU A 180 -7.82 -3.44 11.70
N HIS A 181 -7.55 -4.66 12.19
CA HIS A 181 -7.63 -4.97 13.61
C HIS A 181 -6.68 -4.08 14.43
N ILE A 182 -5.42 -3.96 14.01
CA ILE A 182 -4.43 -3.11 14.68
C ILE A 182 -4.89 -1.64 14.71
N ILE A 183 -5.33 -1.10 13.57
CA ILE A 183 -5.82 0.30 13.51
C ILE A 183 -7.05 0.48 14.40
N GLY A 184 -7.95 -0.51 14.45
CA GLY A 184 -9.10 -0.51 15.37
C GLY A 184 -8.70 -0.49 16.84
N GLU A 185 -7.58 -1.13 17.20
CA GLU A 185 -7.08 -1.19 18.57
C GLU A 185 -6.36 0.10 18.99
N ILE A 186 -5.47 0.64 18.14
CA ILE A 186 -4.62 1.78 18.50
C ILE A 186 -5.14 3.13 18.00
N GLY A 187 -6.11 3.15 17.09
CA GLY A 187 -6.66 4.36 16.47
C GLY A 187 -5.80 4.89 15.32
N VAL A 188 -6.35 5.87 14.58
CA VAL A 188 -5.67 6.52 13.45
C VAL A 188 -4.45 7.37 13.83
N ASP A 189 -4.31 7.70 15.12
CA ASP A 189 -3.21 8.49 15.67
C ASP A 189 -2.28 7.66 16.57
N GLY A 190 -2.54 6.37 16.80
CA GLY A 190 -1.82 5.54 17.76
C GLY A 190 -0.34 5.40 17.47
N ALA A 191 0.04 5.39 16.20
CA ALA A 191 1.43 5.34 15.76
C ALA A 191 1.93 6.68 15.19
N LEU A 192 1.32 7.81 15.56
CA LEU A 192 1.65 9.11 14.99
C LEU A 192 3.15 9.41 15.06
N TYR A 193 3.78 9.57 13.89
CA TYR A 193 5.22 9.80 13.71
C TYR A 193 6.13 8.69 14.28
N LYS A 194 5.62 7.50 14.55
CA LYS A 194 6.40 6.33 14.99
C LYS A 194 6.66 5.37 13.82
N SER A 195 7.54 4.40 14.03
CA SER A 195 7.68 3.22 13.18
C SER A 195 6.92 2.06 13.81
N MET A 196 6.16 1.31 13.02
CA MET A 196 5.53 0.06 13.45
C MET A 196 6.46 -1.10 13.06
N GLU A 197 7.00 -1.82 14.04
CA GLU A 197 7.90 -2.95 13.82
C GLU A 197 7.18 -4.27 14.12
N PHE A 198 7.03 -5.09 13.09
CA PHE A 198 6.33 -6.38 13.17
C PHE A 198 7.33 -7.50 13.45
N THR A 199 7.10 -8.28 14.49
CA THR A 199 7.99 -9.34 14.97
C THR A 199 7.18 -10.56 15.40
N GLY A 200 7.85 -11.57 15.93
CA GLY A 200 7.21 -12.78 16.45
C GLY A 200 7.13 -13.92 15.44
N GLU A 201 6.74 -15.08 15.94
CA GLU A 201 6.69 -16.32 15.13
C GLU A 201 5.60 -16.27 14.06
N GLY A 202 4.50 -15.55 14.32
CA GLY A 202 3.38 -15.39 13.39
C GLY A 202 3.76 -14.69 12.09
N VAL A 203 4.85 -13.88 12.07
CA VAL A 203 5.36 -13.27 10.84
C VAL A 203 5.66 -14.30 9.77
N LYS A 204 6.11 -15.50 10.15
CA LYS A 204 6.44 -16.60 9.21
C LYS A 204 5.21 -17.19 8.50
N SER A 205 4.02 -17.00 9.05
CA SER A 205 2.77 -17.43 8.43
C SER A 205 2.22 -16.45 7.41
N LEU A 206 2.71 -15.20 7.43
CA LEU A 206 2.28 -14.13 6.51
C LEU A 206 3.01 -14.25 5.18
N SER A 207 2.25 -14.31 4.10
CA SER A 207 2.79 -14.17 2.75
C SER A 207 3.43 -12.79 2.55
N MET A 208 4.26 -12.62 1.51
CA MET A 208 4.78 -11.30 1.18
C MET A 208 3.66 -10.30 0.82
N ASP A 209 2.59 -10.76 0.18
CA ASP A 209 1.43 -9.93 -0.17
C ASP A 209 0.71 -9.41 1.10
N ASP A 210 0.59 -10.25 2.15
CA ASP A 210 0.06 -9.82 3.45
C ASP A 210 0.94 -8.77 4.11
N ARG A 211 2.27 -8.99 4.13
CA ARG A 211 3.22 -8.03 4.71
C ARG A 211 3.20 -6.68 3.97
N LEU A 212 3.12 -6.71 2.64
CA LEU A 212 3.00 -5.50 1.82
C LEU A 212 1.70 -4.76 2.10
N CYS A 213 0.59 -5.46 2.32
CA CYS A 213 -0.69 -4.88 2.71
C CYS A 213 -0.61 -4.22 4.10
N ILE A 214 -0.04 -4.92 5.09
CA ILE A 214 0.11 -4.42 6.47
C ILE A 214 1.01 -3.18 6.49
N ALA A 215 2.18 -3.24 5.86
CA ALA A 215 3.11 -2.11 5.79
C ALA A 215 2.52 -0.90 5.04
N ASN A 216 1.73 -1.15 3.97
CA ASN A 216 1.04 -0.11 3.22
C ASN A 216 0.11 0.71 4.10
N MET A 217 -0.65 0.06 4.96
CA MET A 217 -1.64 0.73 5.80
C MET A 217 -1.09 1.21 7.16
N ALA A 218 0.20 1.09 7.42
CA ALA A 218 0.80 1.65 8.62
C ALA A 218 0.59 3.17 8.75
N ILE A 219 0.57 3.88 7.63
CA ILE A 219 0.27 5.32 7.59
C ILE A 219 -1.15 5.65 8.08
N GLU A 220 -2.09 4.71 7.99
CA GLU A 220 -3.47 4.92 8.46
C GLU A 220 -3.59 4.91 9.99
N ALA A 221 -2.54 4.45 10.69
CA ALA A 221 -2.35 4.64 12.13
C ALA A 221 -1.44 5.84 12.45
N GLY A 222 -1.07 6.66 11.45
CA GLY A 222 -0.17 7.82 11.60
C GLY A 222 1.32 7.48 11.52
N ALA A 223 1.71 6.22 11.25
CA ALA A 223 3.10 5.80 11.25
C ALA A 223 3.90 6.36 10.08
N LYS A 224 5.20 6.54 10.30
CA LYS A 224 6.16 6.87 9.24
C LYS A 224 6.52 5.67 8.39
N ASN A 225 6.55 4.50 9.00
CA ASN A 225 6.96 3.26 8.36
C ASN A 225 6.33 2.06 9.08
N GLY A 226 6.01 1.00 8.33
CA GLY A 226 5.70 -0.31 8.88
C GLY A 226 6.75 -1.28 8.39
N ILE A 227 7.59 -1.85 9.27
CA ILE A 227 8.75 -2.64 8.86
C ILE A 227 8.70 -4.07 9.38
N PHE A 228 9.08 -5.02 8.52
CA PHE A 228 9.21 -6.44 8.82
C PHE A 228 10.68 -6.87 8.80
N PRO A 229 11.06 -7.86 9.62
CA PRO A 229 12.37 -8.47 9.52
C PRO A 229 12.51 -9.24 8.20
N VAL A 230 13.73 -9.29 7.69
CA VAL A 230 14.05 -10.08 6.51
C VAL A 230 14.17 -11.56 6.90
N ASP A 231 13.34 -12.40 6.32
CA ASP A 231 13.34 -13.84 6.49
C ASP A 231 13.41 -14.58 5.14
N ASP A 232 13.24 -15.89 5.15
CA ASP A 232 13.31 -16.70 3.93
C ASP A 232 12.22 -16.34 2.91
N ILE A 233 11.03 -15.92 3.37
CA ILE A 233 9.96 -15.44 2.50
C ILE A 233 10.38 -14.17 1.77
N THR A 234 10.98 -13.23 2.50
CA THR A 234 11.50 -12.00 1.91
C THR A 234 12.65 -12.28 0.95
N ARG A 235 13.61 -13.14 1.35
CA ARG A 235 14.75 -13.52 0.49
C ARG A 235 14.31 -14.18 -0.80
N GLU A 236 13.35 -15.10 -0.76
CA GLU A 236 12.81 -15.74 -1.96
C GLU A 236 12.06 -14.73 -2.84
N TYR A 237 11.29 -13.80 -2.25
CA TYR A 237 10.60 -12.76 -3.01
C TYR A 237 11.55 -11.83 -3.78
N ILE A 238 12.67 -11.43 -3.18
CA ILE A 238 13.62 -10.48 -3.79
C ILE A 238 14.67 -11.14 -4.69
N LYS A 239 14.88 -12.45 -4.59
CA LYS A 239 15.98 -13.22 -5.20
C LYS A 239 16.23 -12.92 -6.68
N ASP A 240 15.17 -12.90 -7.49
CA ASP A 240 15.26 -12.66 -8.93
C ASP A 240 14.74 -11.26 -9.33
N ARG A 241 14.51 -10.37 -8.36
CA ARG A 241 13.92 -9.04 -8.55
C ARG A 241 14.86 -7.93 -8.16
N PHE A 242 15.35 -7.94 -6.91
CA PHE A 242 16.09 -6.81 -6.35
C PHE A 242 17.41 -6.59 -7.07
N GLN A 243 17.60 -5.36 -7.56
CA GLN A 243 18.76 -4.98 -8.38
C GLN A 243 19.93 -4.47 -7.54
N GLY A 244 19.75 -4.26 -6.23
CA GLY A 244 20.76 -3.78 -5.30
C GLY A 244 21.36 -4.90 -4.46
N GLU A 245 22.26 -4.50 -3.55
CA GLU A 245 22.80 -5.40 -2.53
C GLU A 245 21.89 -5.40 -1.29
N PRO A 246 21.28 -6.53 -0.91
CA PRO A 246 20.39 -6.56 0.24
C PRO A 246 21.18 -6.42 1.55
N VAL A 247 20.77 -5.47 2.39
CA VAL A 247 21.34 -5.28 3.73
C VAL A 247 20.27 -5.59 4.75
N GLU A 248 20.44 -6.69 5.49
CA GLU A 248 19.46 -7.14 6.46
C GLU A 248 19.71 -6.51 7.83
N PHE A 249 18.71 -5.81 8.35
CA PHE A 249 18.73 -5.26 9.69
C PHE A 249 17.72 -5.99 10.58
N SER A 250 18.12 -6.31 11.80
CA SER A 250 17.25 -6.78 12.87
C SER A 250 17.39 -5.86 14.08
N ALA A 251 16.36 -5.71 14.88
CA ALA A 251 16.45 -4.98 16.13
C ALA A 251 17.47 -5.63 17.08
N ASP A 252 18.10 -4.84 17.90
CA ASP A 252 18.93 -5.38 19.00
C ASP A 252 18.04 -6.00 20.08
N ASP A 253 18.58 -6.94 20.85
CA ASP A 253 17.83 -7.62 21.92
C ASP A 253 17.39 -6.64 23.02
N ASP A 254 18.13 -5.55 23.22
CA ASP A 254 17.83 -4.47 24.14
C ASP A 254 17.29 -3.21 23.45
N ALA A 255 16.71 -3.35 22.24
CA ALA A 255 16.04 -2.27 21.55
C ALA A 255 14.88 -1.71 22.37
N VAL A 256 14.71 -0.39 22.36
CA VAL A 256 13.68 0.28 23.16
C VAL A 256 12.48 0.65 22.28
N TYR A 257 11.31 0.22 22.70
CA TYR A 257 10.03 0.54 22.08
C TYR A 257 9.19 1.41 23.02
N ASP A 258 8.40 2.34 22.47
CA ASP A 258 7.47 3.16 23.23
C ASP A 258 6.31 2.31 23.79
N GLU A 259 5.86 1.36 22.96
CA GLU A 259 4.73 0.47 23.26
C GLU A 259 4.99 -0.89 22.60
N GLU A 260 4.41 -1.95 23.21
CA GLU A 260 4.49 -3.31 22.68
C GLU A 260 3.10 -3.95 22.73
N TYR A 261 2.66 -4.51 21.61
CA TYR A 261 1.40 -5.24 21.45
C TYR A 261 1.66 -6.68 21.07
N THR A 262 0.82 -7.60 21.50
CA THR A 262 0.84 -8.99 21.04
C THR A 262 -0.48 -9.29 20.35
N ILE A 263 -0.42 -9.63 19.07
CA ILE A 263 -1.57 -9.97 18.24
C ILE A 263 -1.57 -11.47 17.97
N ASP A 264 -2.59 -12.16 18.42
CA ASP A 264 -2.82 -13.57 18.15
C ASP A 264 -3.59 -13.71 16.81
N LEU A 265 -2.85 -13.99 15.75
CA LEU A 265 -3.40 -14.11 14.39
C LEU A 265 -4.50 -15.16 14.30
N SER A 266 -4.43 -16.23 15.11
CA SER A 266 -5.40 -17.33 15.09
C SER A 266 -6.80 -16.95 15.60
N LYS A 267 -6.90 -15.82 16.30
CA LYS A 267 -8.16 -15.28 16.85
C LYS A 267 -8.80 -14.23 15.95
N LEU A 268 -8.10 -13.79 14.91
CA LEU A 268 -8.63 -12.76 14.03
C LEU A 268 -9.80 -13.30 13.21
N ARG A 269 -10.73 -12.41 12.93
CA ARG A 269 -11.88 -12.64 12.05
C ARG A 269 -11.85 -11.64 10.90
N PRO A 270 -12.48 -11.97 9.76
CA PRO A 270 -12.65 -10.98 8.70
C PRO A 270 -13.24 -9.69 9.26
N THR A 271 -12.58 -8.58 8.94
CA THR A 271 -12.81 -7.28 9.58
C THR A 271 -13.21 -6.23 8.54
N VAL A 272 -14.15 -5.38 8.91
CA VAL A 272 -14.63 -4.27 8.07
C VAL A 272 -14.45 -2.95 8.82
N ALA A 273 -13.79 -1.98 8.19
CA ALA A 273 -13.73 -0.61 8.72
C ALA A 273 -14.90 0.22 8.16
N PHE A 274 -15.73 0.71 9.04
CA PHE A 274 -16.90 1.53 8.73
C PHE A 274 -16.50 2.99 8.42
N PRO A 275 -17.30 3.73 7.61
CA PRO A 275 -17.05 5.15 7.36
C PRO A 275 -17.07 5.97 8.66
N HIS A 276 -16.32 7.07 8.78
CA HIS A 276 -15.41 7.65 7.78
C HIS A 276 -13.96 7.63 8.30
N LEU A 277 -13.60 6.66 9.12
CA LEU A 277 -12.23 6.46 9.62
C LEU A 277 -11.87 4.97 9.58
N PRO A 278 -10.61 4.61 9.23
CA PRO A 278 -10.17 3.22 9.22
C PRO A 278 -10.21 2.53 10.59
N GLU A 279 -10.25 3.27 11.69
CA GLU A 279 -10.35 2.75 13.06
C GLU A 279 -11.75 2.26 13.44
N ASN A 280 -12.78 2.63 12.67
CA ASN A 280 -14.16 2.21 12.96
C ASN A 280 -14.38 0.74 12.57
N THR A 281 -13.56 -0.15 13.10
CA THR A 281 -13.55 -1.57 12.74
C THR A 281 -14.60 -2.37 13.48
N ARG A 282 -15.15 -3.37 12.78
CA ARG A 282 -15.99 -4.43 13.32
C ARG A 282 -15.66 -5.73 12.61
N THR A 283 -15.65 -6.83 13.32
CA THR A 283 -15.61 -8.14 12.69
C THR A 283 -16.94 -8.42 11.98
N VAL A 284 -16.93 -9.29 10.97
CA VAL A 284 -18.16 -9.68 10.27
C VAL A 284 -19.19 -10.29 11.23
N ASP A 285 -18.75 -10.95 12.31
CA ASP A 285 -19.62 -11.52 13.34
C ASP A 285 -20.31 -10.44 14.17
N GLU A 286 -19.64 -9.30 14.40
CA GLU A 286 -20.20 -8.16 15.17
C GLU A 286 -21.17 -7.30 14.35
N ILE A 287 -21.10 -7.37 13.01
CA ILE A 287 -22.05 -6.68 12.14
C ILE A 287 -23.44 -7.31 12.29
N GLY A 288 -23.50 -8.64 12.50
CA GLY A 288 -24.71 -9.38 12.76
C GLY A 288 -25.81 -9.15 11.71
N ASP A 289 -27.04 -8.98 12.18
CA ASP A 289 -28.21 -8.75 11.32
C ASP A 289 -28.30 -7.31 10.76
N THR A 290 -27.32 -6.44 11.03
CA THR A 290 -27.30 -5.08 10.49
C THR A 290 -27.08 -5.14 8.98
N GLU A 291 -28.14 -4.96 8.20
CA GLU A 291 -28.08 -5.00 6.75
C GLU A 291 -27.50 -3.70 6.20
N VAL A 292 -26.20 -3.69 5.86
CA VAL A 292 -25.54 -2.60 5.15
C VAL A 292 -25.52 -2.93 3.66
N LYS A 293 -26.50 -2.42 2.91
CA LYS A 293 -26.56 -2.55 1.44
C LYS A 293 -25.45 -1.77 0.78
N ILE A 294 -24.94 -2.32 -0.32
CA ILE A 294 -23.87 -1.70 -1.11
C ILE A 294 -24.30 -1.50 -2.57
N ASP A 295 -23.74 -0.46 -3.19
CA ASP A 295 -23.92 -0.14 -4.61
C ASP A 295 -22.72 -0.55 -5.44
N GLN A 296 -21.56 -0.71 -4.79
CA GLN A 296 -20.30 -1.02 -5.46
C GLN A 296 -19.40 -1.88 -4.61
N ALA A 297 -18.65 -2.79 -5.25
CA ALA A 297 -17.50 -3.49 -4.67
C ALA A 297 -16.26 -3.17 -5.50
N VAL A 298 -15.14 -2.86 -4.83
CA VAL A 298 -13.86 -2.60 -5.48
C VAL A 298 -12.83 -3.56 -4.92
N ILE A 299 -12.23 -4.38 -5.77
CA ILE A 299 -11.22 -5.38 -5.42
C ILE A 299 -9.93 -5.01 -6.13
N GLY A 300 -8.88 -4.69 -5.38
CA GLY A 300 -7.61 -4.26 -5.96
C GLY A 300 -6.90 -3.19 -5.13
N SER A 301 -6.22 -2.28 -5.78
CA SER A 301 -5.37 -1.21 -5.25
C SER A 301 -3.95 -1.66 -4.86
N CYS A 302 -3.13 -0.71 -4.38
CA CYS A 302 -1.78 -1.02 -3.89
C CYS A 302 -1.76 -1.92 -2.65
N THR A 303 -2.86 -1.97 -1.90
CA THR A 303 -3.02 -2.87 -0.74
C THR A 303 -3.34 -4.30 -1.15
N ASN A 304 -4.34 -4.50 -2.00
CA ASN A 304 -4.93 -5.81 -2.30
C ASN A 304 -5.23 -6.03 -3.80
N GLY A 305 -4.30 -5.65 -4.66
CA GLY A 305 -4.35 -5.93 -6.10
C GLY A 305 -3.32 -6.97 -6.54
N ARG A 306 -2.73 -7.73 -5.62
CA ARG A 306 -1.74 -8.77 -5.92
C ARG A 306 -2.42 -10.07 -6.31
N ILE A 307 -1.65 -11.01 -6.83
CA ILE A 307 -2.22 -12.24 -7.37
C ILE A 307 -2.95 -13.08 -6.31
N SER A 308 -2.45 -13.11 -5.08
CA SER A 308 -3.11 -13.81 -3.96
C SER A 308 -4.48 -13.21 -3.63
N ASP A 309 -4.59 -11.88 -3.68
CA ASP A 309 -5.84 -11.14 -3.48
C ASP A 309 -6.89 -11.49 -4.53
N LEU A 310 -6.46 -11.52 -5.81
CA LEU A 310 -7.31 -11.88 -6.93
C LEU A 310 -7.76 -13.34 -6.87
N ARG A 311 -6.87 -14.26 -6.47
CA ARG A 311 -7.22 -15.68 -6.25
C ARG A 311 -8.26 -15.82 -5.15
N ALA A 312 -8.09 -15.14 -4.01
CA ALA A 312 -9.04 -15.18 -2.90
C ALA A 312 -10.43 -14.66 -3.33
N ALA A 313 -10.48 -13.54 -4.04
CA ALA A 313 -11.74 -13.01 -4.58
C ALA A 313 -12.37 -13.95 -5.61
N ALA A 314 -11.57 -14.54 -6.50
CA ALA A 314 -12.05 -15.47 -7.52
C ALA A 314 -12.58 -16.77 -6.89
N GLU A 315 -11.97 -17.29 -5.82
CA GLU A 315 -12.48 -18.46 -5.09
C GLU A 315 -13.90 -18.23 -4.59
N VAL A 316 -14.18 -17.04 -4.04
CA VAL A 316 -15.51 -16.66 -3.54
C VAL A 316 -16.51 -16.46 -4.70
N LEU A 317 -16.10 -15.81 -5.81
CA LEU A 317 -16.97 -15.46 -6.94
C LEU A 317 -17.23 -16.65 -7.89
N LYS A 318 -16.44 -17.71 -7.82
CA LYS A 318 -16.53 -18.85 -8.78
C LYS A 318 -17.91 -19.49 -8.79
N GLY A 319 -18.55 -19.46 -9.97
CA GLY A 319 -19.90 -20.03 -10.17
C GLY A 319 -21.03 -19.25 -9.50
N LYS A 320 -20.75 -18.03 -9.03
CA LYS A 320 -21.74 -17.12 -8.43
C LYS A 320 -21.99 -15.92 -9.36
N HIS A 321 -22.99 -15.12 -9.03
CA HIS A 321 -23.31 -13.89 -9.74
C HIS A 321 -23.38 -12.72 -8.76
N ILE A 322 -22.88 -11.57 -9.20
CA ILE A 322 -22.98 -10.30 -8.47
C ILE A 322 -24.45 -9.89 -8.36
N ALA A 323 -24.86 -9.39 -7.21
CA ALA A 323 -26.21 -8.94 -6.93
C ALA A 323 -26.64 -7.86 -7.93
N LYS A 324 -27.92 -7.94 -8.35
CA LYS A 324 -28.49 -6.94 -9.25
C LYS A 324 -28.41 -5.54 -8.63
N GLY A 325 -27.81 -4.61 -9.35
CA GLY A 325 -27.63 -3.22 -8.92
C GLY A 325 -26.27 -2.94 -8.29
N VAL A 326 -25.44 -3.97 -8.01
CA VAL A 326 -24.07 -3.80 -7.52
C VAL A 326 -23.10 -3.76 -8.70
N ARG A 327 -22.21 -2.78 -8.70
CA ARG A 327 -21.06 -2.70 -9.61
C ARG A 327 -19.86 -3.34 -8.94
N CYS A 328 -19.23 -4.33 -9.56
CA CYS A 328 -17.97 -4.91 -9.06
C CYS A 328 -16.83 -4.58 -10.01
N ILE A 329 -15.79 -3.95 -9.49
CA ILE A 329 -14.61 -3.52 -10.25
C ILE A 329 -13.39 -4.25 -9.68
N VAL A 330 -12.68 -4.98 -10.53
CA VAL A 330 -11.44 -5.68 -10.17
C VAL A 330 -10.25 -4.96 -10.80
N ILE A 331 -9.26 -4.60 -9.99
CA ILE A 331 -8.09 -3.82 -10.41
C ILE A 331 -6.82 -4.56 -10.02
N PRO A 332 -6.20 -5.32 -10.94
CA PRO A 332 -4.88 -5.92 -10.70
C PRO A 332 -3.81 -4.85 -10.44
N GLY A 333 -2.87 -5.13 -9.55
CA GLY A 333 -1.89 -4.15 -9.09
C GLY A 333 -0.85 -3.75 -10.16
N THR A 334 -0.49 -4.67 -11.06
CA THR A 334 0.47 -4.43 -12.14
C THR A 334 0.04 -5.14 -13.42
N GLN A 335 0.69 -4.78 -14.53
CA GLN A 335 0.44 -5.44 -15.81
C GLN A 335 0.88 -6.91 -15.81
N ASN A 336 1.93 -7.27 -15.06
CA ASN A 336 2.34 -8.66 -14.90
C ASN A 336 1.31 -9.46 -14.10
N ILE A 337 0.78 -8.89 -13.01
CA ILE A 337 -0.32 -9.51 -12.26
C ILE A 337 -1.57 -9.65 -13.13
N TRP A 338 -1.86 -8.65 -13.97
CA TRP A 338 -2.97 -8.69 -14.94
C TRP A 338 -2.82 -9.88 -15.89
N LEU A 339 -1.63 -10.04 -16.50
CA LEU A 339 -1.32 -11.15 -17.41
C LEU A 339 -1.37 -12.50 -16.67
N GLN A 340 -0.82 -12.60 -15.46
CA GLN A 340 -0.85 -13.80 -14.65
C GLN A 340 -2.30 -14.21 -14.32
N ALA A 341 -3.12 -13.26 -13.86
CA ALA A 341 -4.53 -13.52 -13.56
C ALA A 341 -5.31 -13.97 -14.79
N MET A 342 -5.01 -13.41 -15.96
CA MET A 342 -5.58 -13.84 -17.24
C MET A 342 -5.19 -15.30 -17.56
N HIS A 343 -3.90 -15.63 -17.45
CA HIS A 343 -3.41 -16.99 -17.73
C HIS A 343 -3.92 -18.04 -16.74
N GLU A 344 -4.18 -17.66 -15.50
CA GLU A 344 -4.80 -18.52 -14.49
C GLU A 344 -6.32 -18.66 -14.66
N GLY A 345 -6.93 -17.94 -15.63
CA GLY A 345 -8.38 -17.98 -15.88
C GLY A 345 -9.22 -17.22 -14.85
N LEU A 346 -8.60 -16.38 -14.01
CA LEU A 346 -9.32 -15.61 -12.99
C LEU A 346 -10.26 -14.59 -13.63
N PHE A 347 -9.90 -14.03 -14.79
CA PHE A 347 -10.73 -13.08 -15.51
C PHE A 347 -12.03 -13.71 -16.02
N ASP A 348 -11.99 -14.95 -16.47
CA ASP A 348 -13.19 -15.68 -16.85
C ASP A 348 -14.18 -15.78 -15.68
N ILE A 349 -13.67 -16.08 -14.47
CA ILE A 349 -14.47 -16.14 -13.26
C ILE A 349 -15.09 -14.77 -12.95
N PHE A 350 -14.30 -13.71 -12.96
CA PHE A 350 -14.78 -12.35 -12.67
C PHE A 350 -15.84 -11.86 -13.67
N ILE A 351 -15.58 -12.06 -14.97
CA ILE A 351 -16.48 -11.62 -16.03
C ILE A 351 -17.78 -12.43 -16.02
N GLN A 352 -17.69 -13.76 -15.81
CA GLN A 352 -18.87 -14.62 -15.69
C GLN A 352 -19.72 -14.28 -14.44
N ALA A 353 -19.07 -13.85 -13.35
CA ALA A 353 -19.77 -13.35 -12.17
C ALA A 353 -20.46 -11.99 -12.42
N GLY A 354 -20.09 -11.25 -13.45
CA GLY A 354 -20.62 -9.91 -13.78
C GLY A 354 -19.73 -8.75 -13.32
N ALA A 355 -18.47 -9.01 -12.96
CA ALA A 355 -17.51 -7.96 -12.64
C ALA A 355 -16.86 -7.36 -13.90
N VAL A 356 -16.31 -6.15 -13.74
CA VAL A 356 -15.42 -5.50 -14.72
C VAL A 356 -13.99 -5.65 -14.27
N VAL A 357 -13.12 -6.16 -15.15
CA VAL A 357 -11.66 -6.17 -14.91
C VAL A 357 -11.03 -4.95 -15.58
N SER A 358 -10.38 -4.13 -14.77
CA SER A 358 -9.74 -2.89 -15.22
C SER A 358 -8.26 -3.09 -15.54
N THR A 359 -7.66 -2.10 -16.22
CA THR A 359 -6.21 -1.94 -16.25
C THR A 359 -5.68 -1.62 -14.85
N PRO A 360 -4.39 -1.91 -14.55
CA PRO A 360 -3.76 -1.44 -13.31
C PRO A 360 -3.82 0.08 -13.20
N THR A 361 -4.47 0.58 -12.14
CA THR A 361 -4.56 2.01 -11.85
C THR A 361 -4.93 2.21 -10.37
N CYS A 362 -4.50 3.32 -9.77
CA CYS A 362 -4.96 3.71 -8.44
C CYS A 362 -6.45 4.10 -8.44
N GLY A 363 -6.97 4.53 -9.57
CA GLY A 363 -8.39 4.63 -9.95
C GLY A 363 -9.32 5.18 -8.88
N PRO A 364 -10.29 4.37 -8.43
CA PRO A 364 -11.31 4.83 -7.50
C PRO A 364 -10.80 5.10 -6.08
N CYS A 365 -9.61 4.60 -5.71
CA CYS A 365 -9.05 4.73 -4.35
C CYS A 365 -9.03 6.18 -3.84
N LEU A 366 -8.83 7.15 -4.75
CA LEU A 366 -8.80 8.58 -4.42
C LEU A 366 -9.97 9.37 -5.04
N GLY A 367 -10.95 8.69 -5.64
CA GLY A 367 -12.05 9.35 -6.34
C GLY A 367 -11.60 10.11 -7.60
N GLY A 368 -10.44 9.77 -8.14
CA GLY A 368 -9.81 10.49 -9.25
C GLY A 368 -10.04 9.92 -10.63
N HIS A 369 -10.31 8.63 -10.74
CA HIS A 369 -10.43 7.94 -12.02
C HIS A 369 -11.26 6.68 -11.85
N MET A 370 -12.29 6.47 -12.68
CA MET A 370 -13.25 5.36 -12.70
C MET A 370 -13.88 4.98 -11.33
N GLY A 371 -14.99 4.30 -11.31
CA GLY A 371 -15.63 3.77 -10.09
C GLY A 371 -15.98 4.81 -9.04
N ILE A 372 -16.19 6.07 -9.46
CA ILE A 372 -16.52 7.19 -8.58
C ILE A 372 -17.95 7.03 -8.08
N LEU A 373 -18.15 7.23 -6.78
CA LEU A 373 -19.44 7.12 -6.11
C LEU A 373 -20.25 8.41 -6.22
N ALA A 374 -21.53 8.26 -6.50
CA ALA A 374 -22.52 9.33 -6.44
C ALA A 374 -22.97 9.59 -5.00
N LYS A 375 -23.83 10.61 -4.82
CA LYS A 375 -24.44 10.97 -3.54
C LYS A 375 -25.18 9.79 -2.93
N GLY A 376 -24.83 9.42 -1.68
CA GLY A 376 -25.47 8.38 -0.90
C GLY A 376 -25.11 6.95 -1.30
N GLU A 377 -24.28 6.75 -2.33
CA GLU A 377 -23.82 5.41 -2.69
C GLU A 377 -22.82 4.86 -1.67
N LYS A 378 -22.84 3.54 -1.49
CA LYS A 378 -22.01 2.79 -0.56
C LYS A 378 -21.14 1.79 -1.29
N ALA A 379 -19.85 1.75 -0.97
CA ALA A 379 -18.92 0.78 -1.53
C ALA A 379 -18.23 -0.04 -0.45
N VAL A 380 -18.11 -1.35 -0.67
CA VAL A 380 -17.08 -2.16 0.02
C VAL A 380 -15.83 -2.17 -0.85
N SER A 381 -14.68 -1.92 -0.26
CA SER A 381 -13.45 -1.73 -1.01
C SER A 381 -12.24 -2.31 -0.30
N THR A 382 -11.33 -2.87 -1.08
CA THR A 382 -10.03 -3.32 -0.59
C THR A 382 -8.95 -2.23 -0.62
N THR A 383 -9.34 -0.98 -0.90
CA THR A 383 -8.46 0.19 -0.81
C THR A 383 -8.07 0.49 0.64
N ASN A 384 -7.30 1.53 0.87
CA ASN A 384 -6.68 1.82 2.17
C ASN A 384 -7.36 2.90 2.99
N ARG A 385 -8.21 3.74 2.39
CA ARG A 385 -8.86 4.90 3.06
C ARG A 385 -10.35 4.96 2.80
N ASN A 386 -11.10 5.40 3.82
CA ASN A 386 -12.54 5.56 3.76
C ASN A 386 -13.03 6.92 4.30
N PHE A 387 -12.18 7.96 4.22
CA PHE A 387 -12.52 9.31 4.64
C PHE A 387 -13.68 9.89 3.84
N VAL A 388 -14.31 10.93 4.39
CA VAL A 388 -15.40 11.66 3.72
C VAL A 388 -15.00 12.07 2.30
N GLY A 389 -15.79 11.67 1.31
CA GLY A 389 -15.56 11.99 -0.11
C GLY A 389 -14.41 11.23 -0.77
N ARG A 390 -13.82 10.23 -0.11
CA ARG A 390 -12.61 9.54 -0.60
C ARG A 390 -12.77 8.90 -1.97
N MET A 391 -13.94 8.32 -2.26
CA MET A 391 -14.23 7.66 -3.56
C MET A 391 -15.20 8.45 -4.45
N GLY A 392 -15.47 9.71 -4.14
CA GLY A 392 -16.40 10.50 -4.95
C GLY A 392 -17.17 11.53 -4.14
N HIS A 393 -18.52 11.45 -4.14
CA HIS A 393 -19.36 12.42 -3.45
C HIS A 393 -19.11 12.42 -1.94
N VAL A 394 -19.14 13.58 -1.29
CA VAL A 394 -18.92 13.75 0.16
C VAL A 394 -19.94 13.00 1.04
N GLU A 395 -21.12 12.71 0.53
CA GLU A 395 -22.15 11.93 1.20
C GLU A 395 -22.12 10.44 0.78
N SER A 396 -21.09 9.97 0.07
CA SER A 396 -20.87 8.54 -0.18
C SER A 396 -20.14 7.90 1.00
N GLU A 397 -20.31 6.59 1.14
CA GLU A 397 -19.73 5.81 2.22
C GLU A 397 -18.82 4.71 1.66
N VAL A 398 -17.62 4.57 2.22
CA VAL A 398 -16.67 3.51 1.86
C VAL A 398 -16.41 2.64 3.08
N TYR A 399 -16.55 1.33 2.91
CA TYR A 399 -16.28 0.30 3.91
C TYR A 399 -15.02 -0.46 3.46
N LEU A 400 -13.97 -0.46 4.29
CA LEU A 400 -12.74 -1.16 3.95
C LEU A 400 -12.82 -2.62 4.41
N ALA A 401 -12.46 -3.54 3.54
CA ALA A 401 -12.49 -4.97 3.82
C ALA A 401 -11.45 -5.75 2.99
N SER A 402 -11.26 -7.02 3.32
CA SER A 402 -10.41 -7.94 2.56
C SER A 402 -11.06 -8.32 1.21
N PRO A 403 -10.28 -8.84 0.24
CA PRO A 403 -10.80 -9.29 -1.06
C PRO A 403 -11.92 -10.32 -0.95
N ALA A 404 -11.83 -11.25 0.00
CA ALA A 404 -12.84 -12.27 0.21
C ALA A 404 -14.18 -11.68 0.70
N VAL A 405 -14.13 -10.74 1.65
CA VAL A 405 -15.31 -10.02 2.15
C VAL A 405 -15.92 -9.13 1.06
N ALA A 406 -15.09 -8.43 0.28
CA ALA A 406 -15.56 -7.59 -0.82
C ALA A 406 -16.26 -8.44 -1.91
N ALA A 407 -15.72 -9.61 -2.22
CA ALA A 407 -16.34 -10.56 -3.17
C ALA A 407 -17.65 -11.12 -2.66
N ALA A 408 -17.72 -11.55 -1.39
CA ALA A 408 -18.95 -12.04 -0.77
C ALA A 408 -20.04 -10.95 -0.74
N SER A 409 -19.66 -9.73 -0.37
CA SER A 409 -20.55 -8.58 -0.34
C SER A 409 -21.09 -8.23 -1.75
N ALA A 410 -20.28 -8.40 -2.79
CA ALA A 410 -20.74 -8.20 -4.17
C ALA A 410 -21.81 -9.22 -4.56
N ILE A 411 -21.72 -10.47 -4.11
CA ILE A 411 -22.70 -11.53 -4.38
C ILE A 411 -24.02 -11.25 -3.67
N THR A 412 -23.97 -10.85 -2.41
CA THR A 412 -25.19 -10.66 -1.58
C THR A 412 -25.83 -9.30 -1.75
N GLY A 413 -25.07 -8.29 -2.21
CA GLY A 413 -25.50 -6.89 -2.27
C GLY A 413 -25.48 -6.16 -0.94
N LYS A 414 -24.87 -6.77 0.08
CA LYS A 414 -24.69 -6.21 1.42
C LYS A 414 -23.34 -6.65 1.98
N ILE A 415 -22.87 -6.02 3.06
CA ILE A 415 -21.66 -6.51 3.75
C ILE A 415 -21.92 -7.93 4.25
N SER A 416 -21.09 -8.86 3.83
CA SER A 416 -21.23 -10.30 4.13
C SER A 416 -19.91 -10.98 4.35
N ALA A 417 -19.89 -11.96 5.25
CA ALA A 417 -18.78 -12.87 5.41
C ALA A 417 -18.65 -13.84 4.21
N PRO A 418 -17.42 -14.27 3.85
CA PRO A 418 -17.24 -15.27 2.79
C PRO A 418 -18.01 -16.57 3.01
N GLU A 419 -18.16 -16.99 4.27
CA GLU A 419 -18.87 -18.21 4.67
C GLU A 419 -20.37 -18.18 4.36
N GLU A 420 -20.97 -16.98 4.21
CA GLU A 420 -22.41 -16.84 3.88
C GLU A 420 -22.73 -17.22 2.44
N VAL A 421 -21.72 -17.27 1.57
CA VAL A 421 -21.92 -17.52 0.12
C VAL A 421 -21.24 -18.77 -0.40
N LEU A 422 -20.52 -19.50 0.43
CA LEU A 422 -19.74 -20.72 0.07
C LEU A 422 -20.40 -22.07 0.44
#